data_b867325793f63d0fedbd8e6a74391e2f
#
_entry.id   b867325793f63d0fedbd8e6a74391e2f
#
_cell.length_a   1.000
_cell.length_b   1.000
_cell.length_c   1.000
_cell.angle_alpha   90.00
_cell.angle_beta   90.00
_cell.angle_gamma   90.00
#
_symmetry.space_group_name_H-M   'P 1'
#
loop_
_entity.id
_entity.type
_entity.pdbx_description
1 polymer ?
#
loop_
_entity_poly.entity_id
_entity_poly.type
_entity_poly.pdbx_seq_one_letter_code
_entity_poly.pdbx_strand_id
1 'polypeptide(L)'
;MRARLMLTSAALLLTAAGPSWQQRALSSAAPSTDKANHEWARAIVSGDPDVLSAPYEEHGIFIGPDGSVSVGKAAVRAIYASRPASVRVLKADIRSDGRAAPDPDDVYEWGTAEITVQRGAAIKEASGRYLTVWHHNGARWVITRNIAF
;
A
#
# COMPACT_ATOMS: atom_id res chain seq x y z
N MET A 1 25.34 -65.61 27.70
CA MET A 1 24.11 -64.76 27.52
C MET A 1 24.54 -63.37 27.06
N ARG A 2 24.31 -63.04 25.77
CA ARG A 2 24.61 -61.69 25.22
C ARG A 2 23.27 -60.94 25.01
N ALA A 3 23.03 -59.89 25.81
CA ALA A 3 21.86 -59.05 25.65
C ALA A 3 22.04 -58.10 24.46
N ARG A 4 21.14 -58.14 23.48
CA ARG A 4 21.06 -57.19 22.36
C ARG A 4 20.20 -56.03 22.81
N LEU A 5 20.80 -54.83 22.90
CA LEU A 5 20.12 -53.58 23.11
C LEU A 5 19.50 -53.16 21.76
N MET A 6 18.18 -53.14 21.66
CA MET A 6 17.47 -52.55 20.53
C MET A 6 17.31 -51.05 20.78
N LEU A 7 18.01 -50.24 19.98
CA LEU A 7 17.73 -48.79 19.91
C LEU A 7 16.55 -48.57 19.00
N THR A 8 15.42 -48.17 19.56
CA THR A 8 14.26 -47.65 18.82
C THR A 8 14.50 -46.18 18.51
N SER A 9 14.80 -45.83 17.25
CA SER A 9 14.86 -44.46 16.78
C SER A 9 13.46 -43.92 16.62
N ALA A 10 13.05 -43.02 17.49
CA ALA A 10 11.80 -42.22 17.31
C ALA A 10 12.07 -41.12 16.29
N ALA A 11 11.53 -41.27 15.09
CA ALA A 11 11.53 -40.21 14.08
C ALA A 11 10.51 -39.12 14.51
N LEU A 12 10.99 -37.95 14.92
CA LEU A 12 10.17 -36.78 15.09
C LEU A 12 9.70 -36.30 13.70
N LEU A 13 8.44 -36.53 13.38
CA LEU A 13 7.77 -35.90 12.24
C LEU A 13 7.53 -34.42 12.58
N LEU A 14 8.41 -33.52 12.13
CA LEU A 14 8.15 -32.08 12.09
C LEU A 14 7.08 -31.86 11.03
N THR A 15 5.82 -31.75 11.45
CA THR A 15 4.76 -31.21 10.59
C THR A 15 5.01 -29.72 10.41
N ALA A 16 5.47 -29.29 9.25
CA ALA A 16 5.56 -27.88 8.89
C ALA A 16 4.13 -27.32 8.88
N ALA A 17 3.80 -26.48 9.86
CA ALA A 17 2.55 -25.75 9.85
C ALA A 17 2.51 -24.87 8.59
N GLY A 18 1.43 -24.95 7.81
CA GLY A 18 1.24 -24.09 6.65
C GLY A 18 1.18 -22.59 7.06
N PRO A 19 1.27 -21.66 6.08
CA PRO A 19 1.27 -20.24 6.37
C PRO A 19 -0.01 -19.83 7.13
N SER A 20 0.15 -18.92 8.11
CA SER A 20 -0.97 -18.36 8.84
C SER A 20 -1.91 -17.57 7.90
N TRP A 21 -3.14 -17.31 8.34
CA TRP A 21 -4.05 -16.47 7.55
C TRP A 21 -3.47 -15.07 7.31
N GLN A 22 -2.76 -14.48 8.30
CA GLN A 22 -2.08 -13.20 8.15
C GLN A 22 -1.02 -13.24 7.03
N GLN A 23 -0.20 -14.29 7.00
CA GLN A 23 0.79 -14.46 5.94
C GLN A 23 0.14 -14.60 4.57
N ARG A 24 -1.00 -15.31 4.48
CA ARG A 24 -1.75 -15.43 3.23
C ARG A 24 -2.33 -14.09 2.76
N ALA A 25 -2.96 -13.32 3.67
CA ALA A 25 -3.52 -12.00 3.36
C ALA A 25 -2.41 -11.06 2.86
N LEU A 26 -1.29 -10.96 3.59
CA LEU A 26 -0.15 -10.13 3.20
C LEU A 26 0.45 -10.55 1.85
N SER A 27 0.63 -11.85 1.62
CA SER A 27 1.16 -12.37 0.35
C SER A 27 0.21 -12.14 -0.82
N SER A 28 -1.10 -12.19 -0.58
CA SER A 28 -2.13 -11.92 -1.58
C SER A 28 -2.17 -10.43 -1.95
N ALA A 29 -2.04 -9.54 -0.97
CA ALA A 29 -2.08 -8.10 -1.19
C ALA A 29 -0.81 -7.57 -1.87
N ALA A 30 0.36 -8.09 -1.55
CA ALA A 30 1.67 -7.53 -1.94
C ALA A 30 1.79 -7.18 -3.44
N PRO A 31 1.44 -8.04 -4.41
CA PRO A 31 1.56 -7.69 -5.82
C PRO A 31 0.71 -6.48 -6.23
N SER A 32 -0.50 -6.35 -5.65
CA SER A 32 -1.42 -5.26 -5.95
C SER A 32 -0.96 -3.95 -5.33
N THR A 33 -0.54 -3.99 -4.06
CA THR A 33 -0.08 -2.82 -3.32
C THR A 33 1.24 -2.29 -3.87
N ASP A 34 2.20 -3.16 -4.19
CA ASP A 34 3.48 -2.77 -4.80
C ASP A 34 3.27 -2.15 -6.18
N LYS A 35 2.40 -2.75 -7.00
CA LYS A 35 2.03 -2.20 -8.31
C LYS A 35 1.42 -0.80 -8.16
N ALA A 36 0.46 -0.63 -7.24
CA ALA A 36 -0.21 0.66 -7.02
C ALA A 36 0.78 1.74 -6.55
N ASN A 37 1.73 1.40 -5.68
CA ASN A 37 2.78 2.32 -5.24
C ASN A 37 3.68 2.75 -6.42
N HIS A 38 4.10 1.83 -7.26
CA HIS A 38 4.88 2.14 -8.47
C HIS A 38 4.08 3.00 -9.47
N GLU A 39 2.80 2.72 -9.65
CA GLU A 39 1.93 3.51 -10.53
C GLU A 39 1.68 4.89 -9.96
N TRP A 40 1.48 5.03 -8.64
CA TRP A 40 1.35 6.33 -7.98
C TRP A 40 2.58 7.21 -8.23
N ALA A 41 3.78 6.68 -8.00
CA ALA A 41 5.02 7.45 -8.19
C ALA A 41 5.15 8.00 -9.62
N ARG A 42 4.77 7.22 -10.64
CA ARG A 42 4.78 7.66 -12.04
C ARG A 42 3.64 8.63 -12.34
N ALA A 43 2.44 8.32 -11.89
CA ALA A 43 1.24 9.09 -12.19
C ALA A 43 1.23 10.46 -11.50
N ILE A 44 1.82 10.59 -10.30
CA ILE A 44 1.93 11.87 -9.61
C ILE A 44 2.88 12.82 -10.36
N VAL A 45 3.90 12.29 -11.02
CA VAL A 45 4.81 13.06 -11.88
C VAL A 45 4.11 13.47 -13.18
N SER A 46 3.47 12.55 -13.88
CA SER A 46 2.75 12.85 -15.13
C SER A 46 1.48 13.69 -14.88
N GLY A 47 0.92 13.64 -13.67
CA GLY A 47 -0.32 14.34 -13.33
C GLY A 47 -1.57 13.61 -13.81
N ASP A 48 -1.53 12.31 -13.96
CA ASP A 48 -2.66 11.50 -14.43
C ASP A 48 -3.64 11.18 -13.29
N PRO A 49 -4.80 11.89 -13.22
CA PRO A 49 -5.75 11.71 -12.14
C PRO A 49 -6.50 10.37 -12.22
N ASP A 50 -6.61 9.77 -13.41
CA ASP A 50 -7.30 8.50 -13.60
C ASP A 50 -6.47 7.37 -12.99
N VAL A 51 -5.17 7.33 -13.27
CA VAL A 51 -4.26 6.35 -12.67
C VAL A 51 -4.16 6.54 -11.16
N LEU A 52 -4.06 7.79 -10.67
CA LEU A 52 -3.96 8.09 -9.24
C LEU A 52 -5.20 7.69 -8.45
N SER A 53 -6.38 7.74 -9.05
CA SER A 53 -7.63 7.35 -8.41
C SER A 53 -8.02 5.89 -8.65
N ALA A 54 -7.41 5.21 -9.63
CA ALA A 54 -7.79 3.85 -10.04
C ALA A 54 -7.82 2.81 -8.90
N PRO A 55 -6.88 2.80 -7.94
CA PRO A 55 -6.88 1.81 -6.86
C PRO A 55 -7.97 2.03 -5.81
N TYR A 56 -8.60 3.22 -5.76
CA TYR A 56 -9.63 3.50 -4.76
C TYR A 56 -10.93 2.76 -5.03
N GLU A 57 -11.58 2.33 -3.95
CA GLU A 57 -12.98 1.89 -3.97
C GLU A 57 -13.91 3.05 -4.29
N GLU A 58 -15.13 2.77 -4.77
CA GLU A 58 -16.12 3.80 -5.12
C GLU A 58 -16.42 4.76 -3.96
N HIS A 59 -16.45 4.24 -2.72
CA HIS A 59 -16.65 5.02 -1.48
C HIS A 59 -15.37 5.21 -0.66
N GLY A 60 -14.21 5.00 -1.27
CA GLY A 60 -12.90 5.15 -0.61
C GLY A 60 -12.71 6.57 -0.07
N ILE A 61 -11.97 6.70 1.03
CA ILE A 61 -11.72 7.98 1.69
C ILE A 61 -10.23 8.33 1.56
N PHE A 62 -9.97 9.57 1.18
CA PHE A 62 -8.63 10.18 1.26
C PHE A 62 -8.66 11.33 2.26
N ILE A 63 -7.69 11.32 3.19
CA ILE A 63 -7.44 12.41 4.12
C ILE A 63 -6.08 13.01 3.76
N GLY A 64 -6.10 14.27 3.36
CA GLY A 64 -4.90 14.99 2.97
C GLY A 64 -4.06 15.46 4.17
N PRO A 65 -2.80 15.87 3.94
CA PRO A 65 -1.91 16.34 5.01
C PRO A 65 -2.38 17.65 5.68
N ASP A 66 -3.31 18.36 5.07
CA ASP A 66 -3.98 19.54 5.62
C ASP A 66 -5.25 19.18 6.42
N GLY A 67 -5.54 17.89 6.59
CA GLY A 67 -6.75 17.39 7.24
C GLY A 67 -8.01 17.42 6.37
N SER A 68 -7.92 17.83 5.11
CA SER A 68 -9.06 17.79 4.18
C SER A 68 -9.50 16.35 3.93
N VAL A 69 -10.82 16.12 3.91
CA VAL A 69 -11.42 14.79 3.71
C VAL A 69 -12.14 14.75 2.37
N SER A 70 -11.79 13.78 1.55
CA SER A 70 -12.46 13.49 0.28
C SER A 70 -13.06 12.11 0.30
N VAL A 71 -14.34 12.01 0.03
CA VAL A 71 -15.12 10.77 0.07
C VAL A 71 -15.53 10.40 -1.34
N GLY A 72 -15.17 9.18 -1.72
CA GLY A 72 -15.47 8.60 -3.02
C GLY A 72 -14.35 8.77 -4.04
N LYS A 73 -14.19 7.77 -4.89
CA LYS A 73 -13.19 7.72 -5.95
C LYS A 73 -13.22 8.97 -6.87
N ALA A 74 -14.41 9.46 -7.20
CA ALA A 74 -14.57 10.66 -8.04
C ALA A 74 -14.02 11.91 -7.34
N ALA A 75 -14.22 12.06 -6.02
CA ALA A 75 -13.66 13.16 -5.26
C ALA A 75 -12.14 13.10 -5.16
N VAL A 76 -11.58 11.90 -4.96
CA VAL A 76 -10.13 11.67 -4.98
C VAL A 76 -9.55 12.03 -6.36
N ARG A 77 -10.19 11.59 -7.43
CA ARG A 77 -9.82 11.96 -8.80
C ARG A 77 -9.79 13.48 -9.00
N ALA A 78 -10.82 14.18 -8.50
CA ALA A 78 -10.94 15.62 -8.63
C ALA A 78 -9.79 16.38 -7.94
N ILE A 79 -9.31 15.90 -6.78
CA ILE A 79 -8.13 16.48 -6.10
C ILE A 79 -6.93 16.45 -7.02
N TYR A 80 -6.62 15.29 -7.59
CA TYR A 80 -5.46 15.16 -8.47
C TYR A 80 -5.61 15.97 -9.77
N ALA A 81 -6.83 16.05 -10.31
CA ALA A 81 -7.13 16.84 -11.50
C ALA A 81 -7.05 18.37 -11.24
N SER A 82 -7.23 18.80 -9.99
CA SER A 82 -7.21 20.22 -9.61
C SER A 82 -5.82 20.81 -9.41
N ARG A 83 -4.76 20.03 -9.64
CA ARG A 83 -3.39 20.52 -9.51
C ARG A 83 -3.14 21.71 -10.45
N PRO A 84 -2.73 22.88 -9.90
CA PRO A 84 -2.46 24.05 -10.74
C PRO A 84 -1.39 23.78 -11.80
N ALA A 85 -1.54 24.30 -12.99
CA ALA A 85 -0.56 24.14 -14.09
C ALA A 85 0.83 24.72 -13.74
N SER A 86 0.88 25.67 -12.78
CA SER A 86 2.13 26.22 -12.25
C SER A 86 2.88 25.29 -11.28
N VAL A 87 2.27 24.17 -10.90
CA VAL A 87 2.86 23.18 -9.99
C VAL A 87 3.19 21.91 -10.76
N ARG A 88 4.47 21.59 -10.85
CA ARG A 88 4.98 20.38 -11.49
C ARG A 88 5.64 19.48 -10.46
N VAL A 89 5.31 18.22 -10.45
CA VAL A 89 6.09 17.20 -9.73
C VAL A 89 7.18 16.72 -10.68
N LEU A 90 8.43 16.88 -10.28
CA LEU A 90 9.60 16.50 -11.08
C LEU A 90 10.05 15.08 -10.80
N LYS A 91 9.89 14.64 -9.53
CA LYS A 91 10.25 13.31 -9.05
C LYS A 91 9.30 12.92 -7.93
N ALA A 92 9.00 11.65 -7.85
CA ALA A 92 8.28 11.05 -6.74
C ALA A 92 8.85 9.68 -6.43
N ASP A 93 8.85 9.34 -5.14
CA ASP A 93 9.15 8.02 -4.62
C ASP A 93 8.18 7.68 -3.50
N ILE A 94 7.86 6.40 -3.36
CA ILE A 94 7.02 5.93 -2.27
C ILE A 94 7.60 4.61 -1.76
N ARG A 95 7.82 4.55 -0.45
CA ARG A 95 8.41 3.40 0.22
C ARG A 95 7.47 2.89 1.30
N SER A 96 7.13 1.61 1.19
CA SER A 96 6.44 0.89 2.27
C SER A 96 7.43 0.58 3.39
N ASP A 97 7.12 1.02 4.61
CA ASP A 97 7.89 0.73 5.82
C ASP A 97 7.35 -0.52 6.53
N GLY A 98 6.10 -0.92 6.23
CA GLY A 98 5.51 -2.13 6.77
C GLY A 98 4.07 -2.35 6.37
N ARG A 99 3.61 -3.58 6.63
CA ARG A 99 2.23 -4.01 6.43
C ARG A 99 1.78 -4.91 7.57
N ALA A 100 0.48 -4.85 7.90
CA ALA A 100 -0.17 -5.74 8.85
C ALA A 100 -1.55 -6.15 8.32
N ALA A 101 -1.95 -7.39 8.57
CA ALA A 101 -3.29 -7.89 8.25
C ALA A 101 -4.06 -8.05 9.57
N PRO A 102 -5.02 -7.16 9.88
CA PRO A 102 -5.87 -7.28 11.07
C PRO A 102 -6.92 -8.39 10.92
N ASP A 103 -7.33 -8.68 9.68
CA ASP A 103 -8.23 -9.76 9.29
C ASP A 103 -7.86 -10.30 7.89
N PRO A 104 -8.56 -11.35 7.37
CA PRO A 104 -8.21 -11.96 6.09
C PRO A 104 -8.35 -11.06 4.86
N ASP A 105 -9.23 -10.06 4.93
CA ASP A 105 -9.61 -9.23 3.78
C ASP A 105 -9.06 -7.80 3.86
N ASP A 106 -8.44 -7.41 4.98
CA ASP A 106 -7.84 -6.09 5.15
C ASP A 106 -6.33 -6.15 5.37
N VAL A 107 -5.62 -5.23 4.71
CA VAL A 107 -4.19 -4.99 4.91
C VAL A 107 -3.96 -3.50 5.14
N TYR A 108 -3.30 -3.18 6.24
CA TYR A 108 -2.79 -1.86 6.54
C TYR A 108 -1.37 -1.75 6.02
N GLU A 109 -1.09 -0.70 5.28
CA GLU A 109 0.24 -0.36 4.80
C GLU A 109 0.60 1.04 5.26
N TRP A 110 1.80 1.20 5.80
CA TRP A 110 2.34 2.51 6.16
C TRP A 110 3.72 2.71 5.57
N GLY A 111 4.08 3.96 5.36
CA GLY A 111 5.35 4.28 4.74
C GLY A 111 5.60 5.79 4.60
N THR A 112 6.51 6.10 3.69
CA THR A 112 6.95 7.45 3.39
C THR A 112 6.81 7.71 1.89
N ALA A 113 6.28 8.87 1.54
CA ALA A 113 6.27 9.39 0.17
C ALA A 113 7.15 10.64 0.10
N GLU A 114 7.99 10.71 -0.92
CA GLU A 114 8.90 11.82 -1.19
C GLU A 114 8.59 12.39 -2.57
N ILE A 115 8.49 13.70 -2.68
CA ILE A 115 8.27 14.38 -3.96
C ILE A 115 9.19 15.57 -4.11
N THR A 116 9.66 15.80 -5.33
CA THR A 116 10.33 17.04 -5.73
C THR A 116 9.34 17.86 -6.56
N VAL A 117 9.00 19.06 -6.08
CA VAL A 117 7.98 19.93 -6.67
C VAL A 117 8.60 21.21 -7.17
N GLN A 118 8.25 21.61 -8.38
CA GLN A 118 8.57 22.92 -8.95
C GLN A 118 7.34 23.84 -8.92
N ARG A 119 7.53 25.06 -8.40
CA ARG A 119 6.53 26.15 -8.46
C ARG A 119 7.22 27.40 -9.04
N GLY A 120 6.95 27.72 -10.29
CA GLY A 120 7.70 28.76 -11.01
C GLY A 120 9.19 28.42 -11.08
N ALA A 121 10.08 29.28 -10.59
CA ALA A 121 11.53 29.04 -10.52
C ALA A 121 11.97 28.27 -9.26
N ALA A 122 11.10 28.09 -8.27
CA ALA A 122 11.44 27.43 -7.01
C ALA A 122 11.26 25.91 -7.11
N ILE A 123 12.28 25.16 -6.68
CA ILE A 123 12.24 23.70 -6.53
C ILE A 123 12.32 23.39 -5.04
N LYS A 124 11.43 22.52 -4.56
CA LYS A 124 11.38 22.08 -3.17
C LYS A 124 11.20 20.57 -3.11
N GLU A 125 11.85 19.96 -2.14
CA GLU A 125 11.60 18.58 -1.73
C GLU A 125 10.58 18.58 -0.59
N ALA A 126 9.66 17.66 -0.61
CA ALA A 126 8.68 17.41 0.44
C ALA A 126 8.63 15.92 0.71
N SER A 127 8.51 15.57 1.97
CA SER A 127 8.35 14.21 2.45
C SER A 127 7.16 14.17 3.39
N GLY A 128 6.36 13.11 3.30
CA GLY A 128 5.20 12.87 4.15
C GLY A 128 5.05 11.40 4.46
N ARG A 129 4.40 11.10 5.56
CA ARG A 129 4.04 9.74 5.90
C ARG A 129 2.65 9.41 5.37
N TYR A 130 2.38 8.13 5.18
CA TYR A 130 1.05 7.67 4.78
C TYR A 130 0.64 6.41 5.55
N LEU A 131 -0.67 6.24 5.66
CA LEU A 131 -1.32 5.00 6.05
C LEU A 131 -2.41 4.69 5.02
N THR A 132 -2.33 3.52 4.40
CA THR A 132 -3.33 3.03 3.45
C THR A 132 -3.98 1.77 3.99
N VAL A 133 -5.30 1.71 3.95
CA VAL A 133 -6.09 0.51 4.22
C VAL A 133 -6.54 -0.08 2.89
N TRP A 134 -6.03 -1.26 2.61
CA TRP A 134 -6.38 -2.08 1.47
C TRP A 134 -7.43 -3.11 1.88
N HIS A 135 -8.46 -3.28 1.07
CA HIS A 135 -9.53 -4.25 1.25
C HIS A 135 -9.65 -5.16 0.03
N HIS A 136 -9.78 -6.47 0.25
CA HIS A 136 -10.05 -7.45 -0.80
C HIS A 136 -11.56 -7.59 -1.00
N ASN A 137 -12.11 -7.00 -2.05
CA ASN A 137 -13.55 -6.97 -2.32
C ASN A 137 -14.10 -8.24 -3.02
N GLY A 138 -13.38 -9.36 -2.89
CA GLY A 138 -13.72 -10.63 -3.56
C GLY A 138 -13.11 -10.77 -4.96
N ALA A 139 -12.72 -9.67 -5.62
CA ALA A 139 -12.13 -9.68 -6.96
C ALA A 139 -10.70 -9.11 -6.97
N ARG A 140 -10.44 -8.06 -6.21
CA ARG A 140 -9.15 -7.35 -6.18
C ARG A 140 -8.96 -6.60 -4.87
N TRP A 141 -7.72 -6.21 -4.59
CA TRP A 141 -7.38 -5.28 -3.52
C TRP A 141 -7.65 -3.84 -3.96
N VAL A 142 -8.38 -3.09 -3.13
CA VAL A 142 -8.76 -1.69 -3.36
C VAL A 142 -8.46 -0.84 -2.13
N ILE A 143 -8.24 0.44 -2.32
CA ILE A 143 -8.04 1.39 -1.21
C ILE A 143 -9.39 1.83 -0.66
N THR A 144 -9.65 1.54 0.61
CA THR A 144 -10.84 2.02 1.33
C THR A 144 -10.52 3.26 2.14
N ARG A 145 -9.30 3.41 2.63
CA ARG A 145 -8.82 4.57 3.39
C ARG A 145 -7.38 4.87 3.00
N ASN A 146 -7.08 6.14 2.80
CA ASN A 146 -5.70 6.61 2.64
C ASN A 146 -5.54 7.92 3.39
N ILE A 147 -4.54 8.00 4.25
CA ILE A 147 -4.25 9.15 5.10
C ILE A 147 -2.81 9.57 4.80
N ALA A 148 -2.63 10.84 4.42
CA ALA A 148 -1.33 11.47 4.28
C ALA A 148 -1.08 12.43 5.45
N PHE A 149 0.17 12.44 5.98
CA PHE A 149 0.57 13.25 7.14
C PHE A 149 1.68 14.23 6.78
#